data_86fed3593d9b2b93bd1efe5d41e3190c
#
_entry.id   86fed3593d9b2b93bd1efe5d41e3190c
#
_cell.length_a   1.000
_cell.length_b   1.000
_cell.length_c   1.000
_cell.angle_alpha   90.00
_cell.angle_beta   90.00
_cell.angle_gamma   90.00
#
_symmetry.space_group_name_H-M   'P 1'
#
loop_
_entity.id
_entity.type
_entity.pdbx_description
1 polymer ?
#
loop_
_entity_poly.entity_id
_entity_poly.type
_entity_poly.pdbx_seq_one_letter_code
_entity_poly.pdbx_strand_id
1 'polypeptide(L)'
;LQVDELAPERIGPVISPRHPRFDQLSKATPAALLAEELLHTTSRPQAWPQWLRLCQLDQGALQLGQGFEHLYYLLEAAVAGLGIAIAPQQLVADDLAAGRLAAPWGFVESPARLSFWSRSANPDPRSRQLLVWLRQQLRTP
;
A
#
# COMPACT_ATOMS: atom_id res chain seq x y z
N LEU A 1 -7.78 2.60 -25.61
CA LEU A 1 -7.67 2.47 -24.17
C LEU A 1 -7.59 3.86 -23.54
N GLN A 2 -8.52 4.17 -22.66
CA GLN A 2 -8.60 5.46 -22.00
C GLN A 2 -8.18 5.33 -20.53
N VAL A 3 -7.41 6.30 -20.02
CA VAL A 3 -6.95 6.35 -18.64
C VAL A 3 -7.40 7.67 -18.02
N ASP A 4 -8.07 7.59 -16.87
CA ASP A 4 -8.50 8.76 -16.10
C ASP A 4 -7.78 8.74 -14.74
N GLU A 5 -7.03 9.78 -14.44
CA GLU A 5 -6.38 9.93 -13.14
C GLU A 5 -7.41 10.25 -12.06
N LEU A 6 -7.31 9.55 -10.92
CA LEU A 6 -8.22 9.74 -9.79
C LEU A 6 -7.58 10.54 -8.67
N ALA A 7 -6.36 10.18 -8.25
CA ALA A 7 -5.66 10.80 -7.14
C ALA A 7 -4.19 10.39 -7.15
N PRO A 8 -3.30 11.19 -6.54
CA PRO A 8 -1.94 10.74 -6.29
C PRO A 8 -1.95 9.50 -5.41
N GLU A 9 -1.13 8.52 -5.75
CA GLU A 9 -0.94 7.34 -4.92
C GLU A 9 0.00 7.67 -3.77
N ARG A 10 -0.39 7.29 -2.55
CA ARG A 10 0.47 7.37 -1.38
C ARG A 10 0.65 5.95 -0.86
N ILE A 11 1.90 5.54 -0.69
CA ILE A 11 2.23 4.19 -0.24
C ILE A 11 3.01 4.24 1.06
N GLY A 12 2.89 3.19 1.84
CA GLY A 12 3.63 3.07 3.08
C GLY A 12 3.51 1.70 3.70
N PRO A 13 4.42 1.39 4.62
CA PRO A 13 4.37 0.14 5.36
C PRO A 13 3.24 0.14 6.38
N VAL A 14 2.59 -1.01 6.53
CA VAL A 14 1.57 -1.23 7.54
C VAL A 14 1.90 -2.48 8.34
N ILE A 15 1.64 -2.42 9.65
CA ILE A 15 1.98 -3.48 10.59
C ILE A 15 0.81 -3.68 11.55
N SER A 16 0.55 -4.94 11.92
CA SER A 16 -0.47 -5.25 12.91
C SER A 16 0.06 -5.08 14.33
N PRO A 17 -0.77 -4.60 15.27
CA PRO A 17 -0.43 -4.69 16.70
C PRO A 17 -0.17 -6.11 17.19
N ARG A 18 -0.59 -7.13 16.41
CA ARG A 18 -0.32 -8.55 16.71
C ARG A 18 1.06 -9.01 16.27
N HIS A 19 1.80 -8.17 15.54
CA HIS A 19 3.18 -8.50 15.14
C HIS A 19 4.05 -8.65 16.38
N PRO A 20 4.90 -9.69 16.46
CA PRO A 20 5.72 -9.96 17.67
C PRO A 20 6.61 -8.80 18.09
N ARG A 21 7.02 -7.95 17.14
CA ARG A 21 7.91 -6.83 17.40
C ARG A 21 7.24 -5.47 17.22
N PHE A 22 5.90 -5.43 17.31
CA PHE A 22 5.15 -4.20 17.06
C PHE A 22 5.62 -3.04 17.93
N ASP A 23 5.77 -3.26 19.24
CA ASP A 23 6.16 -2.19 20.17
C ASP A 23 7.54 -1.62 19.86
N GLN A 24 8.47 -2.48 19.49
CA GLN A 24 9.82 -2.06 19.14
C GLN A 24 9.85 -1.32 17.81
N LEU A 25 9.18 -1.87 16.80
CA LEU A 25 9.19 -1.33 15.45
C LEU A 25 8.44 -0.01 15.35
N SER A 26 7.35 0.15 16.10
CA SER A 26 6.57 1.38 16.04
C SER A 26 7.33 2.61 16.57
N LYS A 27 8.41 2.38 17.31
CA LYS A 27 9.29 3.44 17.84
C LYS A 27 10.60 3.55 17.07
N ALA A 28 10.83 2.68 16.09
CA ALA A 28 12.09 2.61 15.35
C ALA A 28 12.06 3.50 14.11
N THR A 29 13.25 3.79 13.58
CA THR A 29 13.38 4.45 12.29
C THR A 29 13.01 3.49 11.16
N PRO A 30 12.66 4.00 9.96
CA PRO A 30 12.30 3.13 8.83
C PRO A 30 13.38 2.11 8.45
N ALA A 31 14.64 2.40 8.70
CA ALA A 31 15.73 1.47 8.38
C ALA A 31 15.62 0.14 9.14
N ALA A 32 14.96 0.12 10.29
CA ALA A 32 14.76 -1.11 11.07
C ALA A 32 13.89 -2.11 10.33
N LEU A 33 13.08 -1.70 9.36
CA LEU A 33 12.24 -2.59 8.56
C LEU A 33 13.06 -3.58 7.73
N LEU A 34 14.26 -3.21 7.34
CA LEU A 34 15.09 -4.04 6.45
C LEU A 34 15.49 -5.38 7.07
N ALA A 35 15.36 -5.52 8.38
CA ALA A 35 15.65 -6.77 9.10
C ALA A 35 14.40 -7.64 9.30
N GLU A 36 13.23 -7.21 8.82
CA GLU A 36 11.96 -7.88 9.07
C GLU A 36 11.45 -8.62 7.85
N GLU A 37 10.43 -9.46 8.06
CA GLU A 37 9.71 -10.12 6.97
C GLU A 37 8.86 -9.09 6.25
N LEU A 38 9.26 -8.74 5.02
CA LEU A 38 8.59 -7.72 4.21
C LEU A 38 7.70 -8.40 3.17
N LEU A 39 6.40 -8.25 3.35
CA LEU A 39 5.40 -8.88 2.49
C LEU A 39 5.06 -7.96 1.31
N HIS A 40 4.86 -8.55 0.13
CA HIS A 40 4.58 -7.79 -1.08
C HIS A 40 3.60 -8.53 -1.98
N THR A 41 3.03 -7.84 -2.97
CA THR A 41 2.27 -8.50 -4.04
C THR A 41 3.21 -8.81 -5.20
N THR A 42 3.03 -9.97 -5.81
CA THR A 42 3.86 -10.38 -6.96
C THR A 42 3.62 -9.49 -8.17
N SER A 43 2.45 -8.84 -8.25
CA SER A 43 2.13 -7.89 -9.32
C SER A 43 2.83 -6.54 -9.16
N ARG A 44 3.35 -6.21 -7.96
CA ARG A 44 4.05 -4.94 -7.70
C ARG A 44 5.35 -5.20 -6.94
N PRO A 45 6.32 -5.90 -7.55
CA PRO A 45 7.57 -6.23 -6.86
C PRO A 45 8.43 -4.99 -6.56
N GLN A 46 8.12 -3.85 -7.19
CA GLN A 46 8.86 -2.61 -7.01
C GLN A 46 8.34 -1.73 -5.86
N ALA A 47 7.27 -2.15 -5.18
CA ALA A 47 6.66 -1.30 -4.16
C ALA A 47 7.63 -1.01 -2.99
N TRP A 48 8.31 -2.01 -2.45
CA TRP A 48 9.29 -1.80 -1.40
C TRP A 48 10.51 -1.02 -1.87
N PRO A 49 11.14 -1.36 -3.01
CA PRO A 49 12.24 -0.55 -3.54
C PRO A 49 11.84 0.91 -3.76
N GLN A 50 10.65 1.15 -4.29
CA GLN A 50 10.15 2.49 -4.54
C GLN A 50 10.00 3.28 -3.24
N TRP A 51 9.41 2.66 -2.20
CA TRP A 51 9.24 3.32 -0.91
C TRP A 51 10.59 3.67 -0.29
N LEU A 52 11.56 2.74 -0.38
CA LEU A 52 12.91 2.99 0.15
C LEU A 52 13.56 4.17 -0.56
N ARG A 53 13.43 4.27 -1.89
CA ARG A 53 13.95 5.42 -2.64
C ARG A 53 13.30 6.73 -2.21
N LEU A 54 11.97 6.71 -2.04
CA LEU A 54 11.24 7.91 -1.63
C LEU A 54 11.63 8.36 -0.21
N CYS A 55 12.03 7.43 0.63
CA CYS A 55 12.51 7.71 1.98
C CYS A 55 14.02 7.92 2.04
N GLN A 56 14.71 7.91 0.90
CA GLN A 56 16.17 8.08 0.79
C GLN A 56 16.95 7.02 1.59
N LEU A 57 16.45 5.79 1.56
CA LEU A 57 17.09 4.65 2.23
C LEU A 57 17.82 3.76 1.22
N ASP A 58 18.87 3.09 1.69
CA ASP A 58 19.66 2.17 0.88
C ASP A 58 18.85 0.91 0.56
N GLN A 59 18.74 0.59 -0.73
CA GLN A 59 18.04 -0.59 -1.20
C GLN A 59 18.92 -1.85 -1.20
N GLY A 60 20.23 -1.71 -1.01
CA GLY A 60 21.16 -2.83 -1.11
C GLY A 60 20.96 -3.90 -0.08
N ALA A 61 20.37 -3.58 1.07
CA ALA A 61 20.08 -4.53 2.13
C ALA A 61 18.67 -5.11 2.07
N LEU A 62 17.88 -4.73 1.06
CA LEU A 62 16.49 -5.17 0.94
C LEU A 62 16.41 -6.65 0.61
N GLN A 63 15.63 -7.37 1.41
CA GLN A 63 15.28 -8.76 1.16
C GLN A 63 13.78 -8.90 1.27
N LEU A 64 13.13 -9.19 0.14
CA LEU A 64 11.69 -9.38 0.13
C LEU A 64 11.33 -10.72 0.77
N GLY A 65 10.32 -10.71 1.60
CA GLY A 65 9.75 -11.92 2.18
C GLY A 65 8.74 -12.55 1.23
N GLN A 66 7.67 -13.11 1.80
CA GLN A 66 6.66 -13.82 1.03
C GLN A 66 5.90 -12.88 0.10
N GLY A 67 5.69 -13.31 -1.15
CA GLY A 67 4.87 -12.63 -2.12
C GLY A 67 3.46 -13.20 -2.19
N PHE A 68 2.48 -12.36 -2.47
CA PHE A 68 1.06 -12.73 -2.60
C PHE A 68 0.54 -12.29 -3.96
N GLU A 69 -0.34 -13.07 -4.55
CA GLU A 69 -0.92 -12.73 -5.85
C GLU A 69 -1.89 -11.54 -5.77
N HIS A 70 -2.58 -11.40 -4.63
CA HIS A 70 -3.58 -10.36 -4.44
C HIS A 70 -3.35 -9.58 -3.17
N LEU A 71 -3.64 -8.27 -3.24
CA LEU A 71 -3.51 -7.38 -2.09
C LEU A 71 -4.35 -7.83 -0.90
N TYR A 72 -5.53 -8.40 -1.16
CA TYR A 72 -6.40 -8.90 -0.08
C TYR A 72 -5.65 -9.90 0.82
N TYR A 73 -5.00 -10.89 0.22
CA TYR A 73 -4.28 -11.90 0.99
C TYR A 73 -3.05 -11.32 1.69
N LEU A 74 -2.37 -10.39 1.02
CA LEU A 74 -1.25 -9.66 1.63
C LEU A 74 -1.68 -8.97 2.92
N LEU A 75 -2.79 -8.24 2.88
CA LEU A 75 -3.29 -7.50 4.03
C LEU A 75 -3.80 -8.43 5.12
N GLU A 76 -4.42 -9.55 4.77
CA GLU A 76 -4.83 -10.55 5.75
C GLU A 76 -3.62 -11.13 6.50
N ALA A 77 -2.53 -11.41 5.79
CA ALA A 77 -1.29 -11.88 6.41
C ALA A 77 -0.70 -10.82 7.36
N ALA A 78 -0.71 -9.56 6.94
CA ALA A 78 -0.23 -8.46 7.78
C ALA A 78 -1.08 -8.29 9.03
N VAL A 79 -2.42 -8.35 8.91
CA VAL A 79 -3.35 -8.26 10.04
C VAL A 79 -3.09 -9.40 11.03
N ALA A 80 -2.75 -10.58 10.54
CA ALA A 80 -2.42 -11.73 11.38
C ALA A 80 -1.05 -11.62 12.07
N GLY A 81 -0.26 -10.60 11.76
CA GLY A 81 1.05 -10.40 12.37
C GLY A 81 2.19 -11.18 11.75
N LEU A 82 2.01 -11.68 10.51
CA LEU A 82 3.00 -12.52 9.85
C LEU A 82 4.16 -11.74 9.23
N GLY A 83 4.03 -10.42 9.10
CA GLY A 83 5.06 -9.58 8.52
C GLY A 83 4.55 -8.16 8.33
N ILE A 84 5.36 -7.35 7.67
CA ILE A 84 5.04 -5.95 7.39
C ILE A 84 4.70 -5.83 5.90
N ALA A 85 3.51 -5.32 5.61
CA ALA A 85 3.06 -5.13 4.24
C ALA A 85 3.32 -3.71 3.77
N ILE A 86 3.36 -3.53 2.45
CA ILE A 86 3.36 -2.20 1.85
C ILE A 86 2.10 -2.07 0.99
N ALA A 87 1.40 -0.95 1.13
CA ALA A 87 0.11 -0.77 0.48
C ALA A 87 -0.21 0.69 0.22
N PRO A 88 -1.08 0.96 -0.76
CA PRO A 88 -1.67 2.28 -0.94
C PRO A 88 -2.52 2.66 0.27
N GLN A 89 -2.43 3.91 0.69
CA GLN A 89 -3.11 4.41 1.87
C GLN A 89 -4.62 4.19 1.80
N GLN A 90 -5.22 4.45 0.64
CA GLN A 90 -6.67 4.35 0.46
C GLN A 90 -7.19 2.92 0.67
N LEU A 91 -6.36 1.92 0.37
CA LEU A 91 -6.77 0.53 0.46
C LEU A 91 -6.67 -0.06 1.86
N VAL A 92 -6.02 0.66 2.79
CA VAL A 92 -5.89 0.21 4.19
C VAL A 92 -6.62 1.13 5.17
N ALA A 93 -7.37 2.11 4.67
CA ALA A 93 -8.01 3.11 5.52
C ALA A 93 -8.92 2.48 6.58
N ASP A 94 -9.72 1.48 6.21
CA ASP A 94 -10.64 0.81 7.14
C ASP A 94 -9.87 0.03 8.22
N ASP A 95 -8.81 -0.66 7.83
CA ASP A 95 -7.98 -1.41 8.79
C ASP A 95 -7.26 -0.48 9.76
N LEU A 96 -6.81 0.67 9.28
CA LEU A 96 -6.19 1.68 10.15
C LEU A 96 -7.20 2.25 11.13
N ALA A 97 -8.40 2.60 10.64
CA ALA A 97 -9.46 3.15 11.50
C ALA A 97 -9.92 2.15 12.56
N ALA A 98 -9.96 0.87 12.21
CA ALA A 98 -10.38 -0.19 13.12
C ALA A 98 -9.28 -0.67 14.08
N GLY A 99 -8.05 -0.21 13.89
CA GLY A 99 -6.93 -0.64 14.73
C GLY A 99 -6.38 -2.02 14.40
N ARG A 100 -6.78 -2.61 13.26
CA ARG A 100 -6.22 -3.88 12.81
C ARG A 100 -4.81 -3.74 12.24
N LEU A 101 -4.53 -2.57 11.67
CA LEU A 101 -3.22 -2.20 11.17
C LEU A 101 -2.84 -0.82 11.69
N ALA A 102 -1.54 -0.56 11.74
CA ALA A 102 -0.98 0.75 12.08
C ALA A 102 0.07 1.12 11.02
N ALA A 103 0.31 2.41 10.87
CA ALA A 103 1.29 2.94 9.92
C ALA A 103 2.27 3.87 10.65
N PRO A 104 3.16 3.34 11.49
CA PRO A 104 4.05 4.18 12.30
C PRO A 104 5.01 5.06 11.48
N TRP A 105 5.29 4.65 10.24
CA TRP A 105 6.20 5.39 9.36
C TRP A 105 5.50 6.29 8.37
N GLY A 106 4.15 6.31 8.39
CA GLY A 106 3.35 7.12 7.51
C GLY A 106 3.32 6.64 6.07
N PHE A 107 2.81 7.50 5.20
CA PHE A 107 2.69 7.24 3.77
C PHE A 107 3.39 8.34 2.99
N VAL A 108 3.99 7.99 1.87
CA VAL A 108 4.68 8.94 1.01
C VAL A 108 4.02 8.95 -0.37
N GLU A 109 3.98 10.13 -0.99
CA GLU A 109 3.42 10.27 -2.32
C GLU A 109 4.35 9.62 -3.34
N SER A 110 3.77 8.72 -4.14
CA SER A 110 4.47 8.00 -5.20
C SER A 110 4.34 8.77 -6.51
N PRO A 111 5.32 8.64 -7.46
CA PRO A 111 5.14 9.16 -8.80
C PRO A 111 3.97 8.53 -9.54
N ALA A 112 3.60 7.29 -9.17
CA ALA A 112 2.42 6.64 -9.75
C ALA A 112 1.15 7.32 -9.26
N ARG A 113 0.09 7.20 -10.06
CA ARG A 113 -1.21 7.74 -9.72
C ARG A 113 -2.25 6.65 -9.83
N LEU A 114 -3.29 6.73 -8.99
CA LEU A 114 -4.44 5.85 -9.10
C LEU A 114 -5.20 6.23 -10.36
N SER A 115 -5.48 5.25 -11.20
CA SER A 115 -6.11 5.46 -12.50
C SER A 115 -7.21 4.43 -12.72
N PHE A 116 -8.22 4.82 -13.49
CA PHE A 116 -9.26 3.92 -13.96
C PHE A 116 -9.05 3.67 -15.45
N TRP A 117 -8.90 2.39 -15.84
CA TRP A 117 -8.65 1.99 -17.21
C TRP A 117 -9.95 1.61 -17.90
N SER A 118 -10.20 2.20 -19.07
CA SER A 118 -11.32 1.86 -19.93
C SER A 118 -10.82 1.36 -21.27
N ARG A 119 -11.50 0.36 -21.84
CA ARG A 119 -11.15 -0.16 -23.17
C ARG A 119 -11.65 0.73 -24.30
N SER A 120 -12.48 1.69 -24.01
CA SER A 120 -13.13 2.52 -25.00
C SER A 120 -12.94 4.00 -24.68
N ALA A 121 -12.80 4.83 -25.73
CA ALA A 121 -12.81 6.28 -25.58
C ALA A 121 -14.16 6.77 -25.05
N ASN A 122 -15.23 6.00 -25.28
CA ASN A 122 -16.58 6.29 -24.79
C ASN A 122 -17.03 5.14 -23.89
N PRO A 123 -16.62 5.13 -22.62
CA PRO A 123 -17.02 4.08 -21.70
C PRO A 123 -18.54 4.07 -21.51
N ASP A 124 -19.11 2.90 -21.23
CA ASP A 124 -20.52 2.79 -20.98
C ASP A 124 -20.93 3.55 -19.70
N PRO A 125 -22.26 3.77 -19.50
CA PRO A 125 -22.72 4.52 -18.33
C PRO A 125 -22.29 3.91 -16.99
N ARG A 126 -22.16 2.59 -16.91
CA ARG A 126 -21.73 1.93 -15.68
C ARG A 126 -20.29 2.27 -15.34
N SER A 127 -19.41 2.28 -16.35
CA SER A 127 -18.00 2.64 -16.16
C SER A 127 -17.88 4.10 -15.71
N ARG A 128 -18.70 5.00 -16.28
CA ARG A 128 -18.72 6.41 -15.89
C ARG A 128 -19.20 6.60 -14.46
N GLN A 129 -20.24 5.88 -14.07
CA GLN A 129 -20.77 5.94 -12.71
C GLN A 129 -19.75 5.44 -11.70
N LEU A 130 -19.07 4.34 -12.02
CA LEU A 130 -18.01 3.80 -11.18
C LEU A 130 -16.88 4.81 -11.02
N LEU A 131 -16.46 5.46 -12.10
CA LEU A 131 -15.38 6.45 -12.06
C LEU A 131 -15.75 7.63 -11.16
N VAL A 132 -16.98 8.15 -11.29
CA VAL A 132 -17.46 9.24 -10.43
C VAL A 132 -17.47 8.82 -8.96
N TRP A 133 -18.00 7.64 -8.68
CA TRP A 133 -18.05 7.10 -7.33
C TRP A 133 -16.65 6.96 -6.73
N LEU A 134 -15.70 6.40 -7.48
CA LEU A 134 -14.31 6.24 -7.03
C LEU A 134 -13.66 7.58 -6.70
N ARG A 135 -13.88 8.59 -7.56
CA ARG A 135 -13.33 9.93 -7.30
C ARG A 135 -13.86 10.52 -6.00
N GLN A 136 -15.16 10.33 -5.73
CA GLN A 136 -15.75 10.80 -4.49
C GLN A 136 -15.17 10.10 -3.27
N GLN A 137 -15.01 8.77 -3.33
CA GLN A 137 -14.45 8.00 -2.21
C GLN A 137 -13.00 8.36 -1.93
N LEU A 138 -12.20 8.56 -2.96
CA LEU A 138 -10.79 8.87 -2.81
C LEU A 138 -10.53 10.29 -2.31
N ARG A 139 -11.49 11.22 -2.49
CA ARG A 139 -11.39 12.60 -2.00
C ARG A 139 -11.83 12.74 -0.56
N THR A 140 -12.53 11.76 -0.01
CA THR A 140 -13.00 11.80 1.38
C THR A 140 -11.80 11.52 2.30
N PRO A 141 -11.51 12.42 3.26
CA PRO A 141 -10.39 12.25 4.18
C PRO A 141 -10.52 11.01 5.06
#